data_64badb71f88afe69a5da4e785fc17205
#
_entry.id   64badb71f88afe69a5da4e785fc17205
#
_cell.length_a   1.000
_cell.length_b   1.000
_cell.length_c   1.000
_cell.angle_alpha   90.00
_cell.angle_beta   90.00
_cell.angle_gamma   90.00
#
_symmetry.space_group_name_H-M   'P 1'
#
loop_
_entity.id
_entity.type
_entity.pdbx_description
1 polymer ?
#
loop_
_entity_poly.entity_id
_entity_poly.type
_entity_poly.pdbx_seq_one_letter_code
_entity_poly.pdbx_strand_id
1 'polypeptide(L)'
;MENMTSAILEGLNSEQKAAVSCVDGPVLIVAGAGSGKTRVLTSRIAYILERGGDPSRILALTFTKKAASEMKERIALMVGERKARRLYMGTFHSVFIRFLREFAESLGYPSAFTIYDTSDSISAIKTCLK
;
A
#
# COMPACT_ATOMS: atom_id res chain seq x y z
N MET A 1 -29.36 17.83 0.97
CA MET A 1 -28.02 17.38 1.40
C MET A 1 -27.05 17.79 0.33
N GLU A 2 -26.22 18.76 0.63
CA GLU A 2 -25.19 19.21 -0.28
C GLU A 2 -24.24 18.05 -0.58
N ASN A 3 -24.14 17.71 -1.85
CA ASN A 3 -23.03 16.90 -2.37
C ASN A 3 -21.75 17.72 -2.15
N MET A 4 -21.15 17.60 -0.98
CA MET A 4 -19.75 18.01 -0.82
C MET A 4 -18.94 17.11 -1.73
N THR A 5 -18.70 17.58 -2.94
CA THR A 5 -17.73 16.93 -3.84
C THR A 5 -16.42 16.92 -3.09
N SER A 6 -15.92 15.73 -2.78
CA SER A 6 -14.65 15.59 -2.05
C SER A 6 -13.55 16.36 -2.77
N ALA A 7 -12.80 17.17 -2.04
CA ALA A 7 -11.64 17.87 -2.58
C ALA A 7 -10.64 16.92 -3.27
N ILE A 8 -10.66 15.64 -2.89
CA ILE A 8 -9.85 14.58 -3.50
C ILE A 8 -10.22 14.36 -4.97
N LEU A 9 -11.48 14.60 -5.35
CA LEU A 9 -11.95 14.45 -6.72
C LEU A 9 -11.66 15.66 -7.61
N GLU A 10 -11.28 16.79 -7.02
CA GLU A 10 -10.93 17.98 -7.77
C GLU A 10 -9.69 17.75 -8.65
N GLY A 11 -9.75 18.27 -9.88
CA GLY A 11 -8.65 18.12 -10.85
C GLY A 11 -8.49 16.72 -11.45
N LEU A 12 -9.42 15.80 -11.19
CA LEU A 12 -9.51 14.52 -11.89
C LEU A 12 -10.49 14.64 -13.06
N ASN A 13 -10.20 13.96 -14.16
CA ASN A 13 -11.16 13.84 -15.28
C ASN A 13 -12.32 12.89 -14.90
N SER A 14 -13.33 12.77 -15.76
CA SER A 14 -14.53 11.96 -15.51
C SER A 14 -14.22 10.49 -15.27
N GLU A 15 -13.31 9.91 -16.04
CA GLU A 15 -12.92 8.50 -15.95
C GLU A 15 -12.11 8.22 -14.67
N GLN A 16 -11.21 9.13 -14.32
CA GLN A 16 -10.47 9.07 -13.08
C GLN A 16 -11.39 9.21 -11.85
N LYS A 17 -12.36 10.13 -11.90
CA LYS A 17 -13.37 10.28 -10.84
C LYS A 17 -14.18 9.00 -10.65
N ALA A 18 -14.62 8.38 -11.74
CA ALA A 18 -15.34 7.12 -11.70
C ALA A 18 -14.50 6.00 -11.07
N ALA A 19 -13.22 5.90 -11.45
CA ALA A 19 -12.29 4.91 -10.89
C ALA A 19 -12.01 5.14 -9.39
N VAL A 20 -11.89 6.38 -8.95
CA VAL A 20 -11.64 6.75 -7.55
C VAL A 20 -12.87 6.50 -6.68
N SER A 21 -14.06 6.83 -7.14
CA SER A 21 -15.30 6.74 -6.36
C SER A 21 -15.93 5.34 -6.33
N CYS A 22 -15.57 4.46 -7.27
CA CYS A 22 -16.04 3.08 -7.29
C CYS A 22 -15.29 2.26 -6.22
N VAL A 23 -15.79 2.24 -4.99
CA VAL A 23 -15.11 1.63 -3.84
C VAL A 23 -15.59 0.22 -3.49
N ASP A 24 -16.72 -0.19 -4.03
CA ASP A 24 -17.32 -1.49 -3.78
C ASP A 24 -16.95 -2.51 -4.87
N GLY A 25 -16.55 -3.70 -4.43
CA GLY A 25 -16.21 -4.81 -5.30
C GLY A 25 -14.86 -4.69 -6.02
N PRO A 26 -14.51 -5.69 -6.83
CA PRO A 26 -13.28 -5.71 -7.61
C PRO A 26 -13.32 -4.66 -8.74
N VAL A 27 -12.24 -3.91 -8.89
CA VAL A 27 -12.09 -2.89 -9.93
C VAL A 27 -10.75 -3.08 -10.62
N LEU A 28 -10.76 -3.18 -11.94
CA LEU A 28 -9.58 -3.16 -12.79
C LEU A 28 -9.50 -1.81 -13.50
N ILE A 29 -8.38 -1.10 -13.31
CA ILE A 29 -8.10 0.17 -13.97
C ILE A 29 -6.98 -0.05 -14.98
N VAL A 30 -7.30 0.11 -16.25
CA VAL A 30 -6.34 0.03 -17.35
C VAL A 30 -6.01 1.43 -17.80
N ALA A 31 -4.73 1.79 -17.74
CA ALA A 31 -4.26 3.13 -18.05
C ALA A 31 -2.88 3.09 -18.70
N GLY A 32 -2.68 3.90 -19.73
CA GLY A 32 -1.39 4.02 -20.44
C GLY A 32 -0.33 4.75 -19.60
N ALA A 33 0.92 4.73 -20.09
CA ALA A 33 1.99 5.51 -19.50
C ALA A 33 1.66 7.01 -19.53
N GLY A 34 1.93 7.74 -18.45
CA GLY A 34 1.66 9.17 -18.34
C GLY A 34 0.18 9.55 -18.13
N SER A 35 -0.71 8.57 -17.99
CA SER A 35 -2.16 8.80 -17.79
C SER A 35 -2.59 9.12 -16.35
N GLY A 36 -1.63 9.22 -15.42
CA GLY A 36 -1.91 9.52 -14.03
C GLY A 36 -2.36 8.33 -13.18
N LYS A 37 -1.97 7.11 -13.53
CA LYS A 37 -2.29 5.87 -12.76
C LYS A 37 -2.01 6.00 -11.28
N THR A 38 -0.83 6.48 -10.90
CA THR A 38 -0.44 6.68 -9.51
C THR A 38 -1.34 7.69 -8.82
N ARG A 39 -1.72 8.77 -9.50
CA ARG A 39 -2.66 9.76 -8.98
C ARG A 39 -4.03 9.16 -8.70
N VAL A 40 -4.54 8.34 -9.61
CA VAL A 40 -5.82 7.64 -9.42
C VAL A 40 -5.75 6.72 -8.21
N LEU A 41 -4.70 5.94 -8.07
CA LEU A 41 -4.55 5.00 -6.96
C LEU A 41 -4.43 5.73 -5.61
N THR A 42 -3.59 6.77 -5.51
CA THR A 42 -3.45 7.55 -4.28
C THR A 42 -4.74 8.28 -3.92
N SER A 43 -5.43 8.87 -4.92
CA SER A 43 -6.72 9.52 -4.71
C SER A 43 -7.81 8.53 -4.28
N ARG A 44 -7.82 7.31 -4.82
CA ARG A 44 -8.75 6.25 -4.41
C ARG A 44 -8.55 5.86 -2.95
N ILE A 45 -7.31 5.65 -2.51
CA ILE A 45 -7.00 5.34 -1.11
C ILE A 45 -7.43 6.50 -0.21
N ALA A 46 -7.07 7.73 -0.56
CA ALA A 46 -7.47 8.92 0.19
C ALA A 46 -9.00 9.07 0.27
N TYR A 47 -9.71 8.81 -0.82
CA TYR A 47 -11.17 8.85 -0.88
C TYR A 47 -11.83 7.81 0.06
N ILE A 48 -11.31 6.58 0.10
CA ILE A 48 -11.78 5.55 1.03
C ILE A 48 -11.56 5.99 2.47
N LEU A 49 -10.40 6.58 2.79
CA LEU A 49 -10.07 7.06 4.13
C LEU A 49 -10.91 8.26 4.56
N GLU A 50 -11.22 9.17 3.63
CA GLU A 50 -12.10 10.32 3.88
C GLU A 50 -13.52 9.89 4.23
N ARG A 51 -13.99 8.82 3.61
CA ARG A 51 -15.32 8.23 3.87
C ARG A 51 -15.37 7.32 5.09
N GLY A 52 -14.37 7.35 5.94
CA GLY A 52 -14.32 6.62 7.21
C GLY A 52 -13.72 5.22 7.12
N GLY A 53 -13.06 4.87 6.00
CA GLY A 53 -12.32 3.63 5.88
C GLY A 53 -11.21 3.54 6.93
N ASP A 54 -11.05 2.37 7.55
CA ASP A 54 -9.96 2.14 8.51
C ASP A 54 -8.64 1.92 7.76
N PRO A 55 -7.64 2.77 7.95
CA PRO A 55 -6.34 2.63 7.28
C PRO A 55 -5.63 1.32 7.61
N SER A 56 -5.86 0.74 8.78
CA SER A 56 -5.26 -0.56 9.15
C SER A 56 -5.83 -1.74 8.38
N ARG A 57 -6.89 -1.55 7.63
CA ARG A 57 -7.53 -2.55 6.77
C ARG A 57 -7.24 -2.32 5.28
N ILE A 58 -6.37 -1.39 4.95
CA ILE A 58 -5.99 -1.08 3.56
C ILE A 58 -4.57 -1.60 3.32
N LEU A 59 -4.44 -2.44 2.31
CA LEU A 59 -3.18 -2.97 1.81
C LEU A 59 -2.91 -2.41 0.43
N ALA A 60 -1.81 -1.67 0.27
CA ALA A 60 -1.37 -1.12 -1.00
C ALA A 60 0.06 -1.58 -1.33
N LEU A 61 0.21 -2.28 -2.43
CA LEU A 61 1.46 -2.90 -2.84
C LEU A 61 2.04 -2.23 -4.08
N THR A 62 3.34 -2.01 -4.07
CA THR A 62 4.12 -1.49 -5.19
C THR A 62 5.32 -2.39 -5.47
N PHE A 63 5.96 -2.22 -6.63
CA PHE A 63 7.17 -2.98 -6.94
C PHE A 63 8.43 -2.37 -6.36
N THR A 64 8.48 -1.05 -6.18
CA THR A 64 9.68 -0.34 -5.72
C THR A 64 9.43 0.43 -4.42
N LYS A 65 10.47 0.52 -3.58
CA LYS A 65 10.45 1.32 -2.35
C LYS A 65 10.20 2.80 -2.65
N LYS A 66 10.78 3.31 -3.75
CA LYS A 66 10.59 4.70 -4.17
C LYS A 66 9.12 4.99 -4.48
N ALA A 67 8.47 4.15 -5.29
CA ALA A 67 7.05 4.30 -5.60
C ALA A 67 6.19 4.24 -4.34
N ALA A 68 6.47 3.33 -3.41
CA ALA A 68 5.76 3.22 -2.14
C ALA A 68 5.90 4.50 -1.29
N SER A 69 7.10 5.05 -1.19
CA SER A 69 7.37 6.29 -0.45
C SER A 69 6.63 7.47 -1.06
N GLU A 70 6.74 7.67 -2.37
CA GLU A 70 6.05 8.75 -3.08
C GLU A 70 4.52 8.67 -2.93
N MET A 71 3.96 7.47 -3.00
CA MET A 71 2.52 7.27 -2.79
C MET A 71 2.10 7.60 -1.37
N LYS A 72 2.88 7.18 -0.37
CA LYS A 72 2.61 7.45 1.04
C LYS A 72 2.65 8.93 1.34
N GLU A 73 3.63 9.65 0.82
CA GLU A 73 3.73 11.11 0.95
C GLU A 73 2.52 11.82 0.34
N ARG A 74 2.08 11.42 -0.86
CA ARG A 74 0.90 11.99 -1.51
C ARG A 74 -0.37 11.74 -0.71
N ILE A 75 -0.54 10.54 -0.16
CA ILE A 75 -1.69 10.21 0.68
C ILE A 75 -1.64 11.03 1.98
N ALA A 76 -0.48 11.16 2.60
CA ALA A 76 -0.29 11.97 3.81
C ALA A 76 -0.69 13.43 3.60
N LEU A 77 -0.36 14.01 2.44
CA LEU A 77 -0.79 15.37 2.08
C LEU A 77 -2.31 15.51 1.95
N MET A 78 -3.01 14.46 1.52
CA MET A 78 -4.46 14.50 1.33
C MET A 78 -5.25 14.21 2.62
N VAL A 79 -4.81 13.27 3.44
CA VAL A 79 -5.58 12.77 4.60
C VAL A 79 -4.86 12.89 5.94
N GLY A 80 -3.65 13.38 5.95
CA GLY A 80 -2.80 13.57 7.13
C GLY A 80 -1.89 12.38 7.43
N GLU A 81 -0.75 12.69 8.05
CA GLU A 81 0.31 11.74 8.42
C GLU A 81 -0.18 10.59 9.30
N ARG A 82 -1.06 10.88 10.25
CA ARG A 82 -1.56 9.88 11.21
C ARG A 82 -2.28 8.73 10.52
N LYS A 83 -3.14 9.02 9.53
CA LYS A 83 -3.85 8.01 8.76
C LYS A 83 -2.91 7.28 7.80
N ALA A 84 -2.03 8.03 7.12
CA ALA A 84 -1.07 7.45 6.17
C ALA A 84 -0.10 6.44 6.84
N ARG A 85 0.32 6.68 8.07
CA ARG A 85 1.22 5.77 8.80
C ARG A 85 0.57 4.43 9.16
N ARG A 86 -0.74 4.39 9.30
CA ARG A 86 -1.48 3.17 9.65
C ARG A 86 -1.78 2.27 8.46
N LEU A 87 -1.56 2.75 7.23
CA LEU A 87 -1.70 1.95 6.02
C LEU A 87 -0.64 0.83 5.96
N TYR A 88 -1.05 -0.34 5.51
CA TYR A 88 -0.12 -1.38 5.07
C TYR A 88 0.30 -1.07 3.63
N MET A 89 1.35 -0.29 3.48
CA MET A 89 1.83 0.17 2.19
C MET A 89 3.34 -0.04 2.05
N GLY A 90 3.74 -0.61 0.93
CA GLY A 90 5.12 -0.86 0.62
C GLY A 90 5.29 -1.78 -0.57
N THR A 91 6.50 -2.29 -0.74
CA THR A 91 6.74 -3.40 -1.66
C THR A 91 6.17 -4.69 -1.11
N PHE A 92 5.94 -5.68 -1.96
CA PHE A 92 5.49 -7.01 -1.53
C PHE A 92 6.35 -7.55 -0.38
N HIS A 93 7.68 -7.54 -0.53
CA HIS A 93 8.59 -8.02 0.50
C HIS A 93 8.46 -7.25 1.81
N SER A 94 8.46 -5.93 1.79
CA SER A 94 8.42 -5.11 3.01
C SER A 94 7.12 -5.28 3.79
N VAL A 95 5.99 -5.38 3.10
CA VAL A 95 4.69 -5.57 3.75
C VAL A 95 4.56 -6.99 4.30
N PHE A 96 4.98 -8.01 3.54
CA PHE A 96 4.93 -9.39 4.03
C PHE A 96 5.90 -9.64 5.20
N ILE A 97 7.07 -9.01 5.22
CA ILE A 97 7.96 -9.03 6.40
C ILE A 97 7.24 -8.44 7.62
N ARG A 98 6.52 -7.33 7.46
CA ARG A 98 5.74 -6.74 8.55
C ARG A 98 4.68 -7.70 9.07
N PHE A 99 3.93 -8.36 8.19
CA PHE A 99 2.97 -9.38 8.59
C PHE A 99 3.62 -10.57 9.29
N LEU A 100 4.73 -11.07 8.74
CA LEU A 100 5.46 -12.18 9.37
C LEU A 100 5.94 -11.83 10.78
N ARG A 101 6.42 -10.61 11.02
CA ARG A 101 6.81 -10.16 12.35
C ARG A 101 5.64 -10.04 13.30
N GLU A 102 4.50 -9.56 12.82
CA GLU A 102 3.28 -9.42 13.62
C GLU A 102 2.70 -10.78 14.04
N PHE A 103 2.77 -11.77 13.15
CA PHE A 103 2.19 -13.10 13.38
C PHE A 103 3.24 -14.21 13.63
N ALA A 104 4.51 -13.87 13.80
CA ALA A 104 5.59 -14.84 13.95
C ALA A 104 5.37 -15.82 15.11
N GLU A 105 4.93 -15.32 16.26
CA GLU A 105 4.69 -16.14 17.44
C GLU A 105 3.59 -17.17 17.23
N SER A 106 2.56 -16.83 16.46
CA SER A 106 1.48 -17.75 16.08
C SER A 106 1.98 -18.90 15.20
N LEU A 107 3.12 -18.71 14.53
CA LEU A 107 3.79 -19.72 13.70
C LEU A 107 4.92 -20.44 14.43
N GLY A 108 5.14 -20.14 15.71
CA GLY A 108 6.22 -20.74 16.52
C GLY A 108 7.60 -20.12 16.31
N TYR A 109 7.66 -18.92 15.73
CA TYR A 109 8.91 -18.19 15.53
C TYR A 109 8.99 -16.94 16.41
N PRO A 110 10.18 -16.53 16.86
CA PRO A 110 10.33 -15.26 17.55
C PRO A 110 10.07 -14.09 16.58
N SER A 111 9.45 -13.01 17.03
CA SER A 111 9.19 -11.83 16.21
C SER A 111 10.47 -11.14 15.70
N ALA A 112 11.59 -11.34 16.37
CA ALA A 112 12.93 -10.83 16.01
C ALA A 112 13.73 -11.79 15.09
N PHE A 113 13.04 -12.57 14.24
CA PHE A 113 13.72 -13.46 13.30
C PHE A 113 14.61 -12.71 12.31
N THR A 114 15.68 -13.38 11.86
CA THR A 114 16.59 -12.85 10.83
C THR A 114 16.08 -13.18 9.44
N ILE A 115 16.21 -12.21 8.53
CA ILE A 115 15.90 -12.39 7.12
C ILE A 115 17.20 -12.63 6.36
N TYR A 116 17.31 -13.80 5.73
CA TYR A 116 18.49 -14.16 4.94
C TYR A 116 18.40 -13.54 3.55
N ASP A 117 19.50 -12.95 3.10
CA ASP A 117 19.71 -12.67 1.69
C ASP A 117 20.18 -13.92 0.93
N THR A 118 20.49 -13.79 -0.36
CA THR A 118 20.95 -14.91 -1.17
C THR A 118 22.27 -15.47 -0.67
N SER A 119 23.19 -14.62 -0.22
CA SER A 119 24.51 -15.06 0.28
C SER A 119 24.40 -15.79 1.60
N ASP A 120 23.55 -15.30 2.50
CA ASP A 120 23.25 -15.95 3.78
C ASP A 120 22.64 -17.33 3.56
N SER A 121 21.70 -17.45 2.64
CA SER A 121 21.04 -18.72 2.27
C SER A 121 22.04 -19.74 1.74
N ILE A 122 22.95 -19.31 0.84
CA ILE A 122 24.01 -20.17 0.30
C ILE A 122 24.95 -20.63 1.42
N SER A 123 25.32 -19.72 2.31
CA SER A 123 26.21 -20.04 3.45
C SER A 123 25.57 -21.06 4.40
N ALA A 124 24.28 -20.89 4.71
CA ALA A 124 23.54 -21.83 5.54
C ALA A 124 23.47 -23.23 4.90
N ILE A 125 23.17 -23.31 3.61
CA ILE A 125 23.14 -24.59 2.87
C ILE A 125 24.51 -25.27 2.88
N LYS A 126 25.59 -24.52 2.61
CA LYS A 126 26.95 -25.05 2.66
C LYS A 126 27.33 -25.62 4.03
N THR A 127 26.84 -25.01 5.10
CA THR A 127 27.08 -25.49 6.47
C THR A 127 26.32 -26.78 6.74
N CYS A 128 25.11 -26.92 6.24
CA CYS A 128 24.32 -28.17 6.37
C CYS A 128 24.87 -29.34 5.55
N LEU A 129 25.64 -29.09 4.50
CA LEU A 129 26.21 -30.12 3.62
C LEU A 129 27.59 -30.62 4.07
N LYS A 130 28.15 -30.09 5.17
CA LYS A 130 29.38 -30.56 5.82
C LYS A 130 29.07 -31.61 6.86
#